data_6412de74532c60c71d4b0a29206470b1
#
_entry.id   6412de74532c60c71d4b0a29206470b1
#
_cell.length_a   1.000
_cell.length_b   1.000
_cell.length_c   1.000
_cell.angle_alpha   90.00
_cell.angle_beta   90.00
_cell.angle_gamma   90.00
#
_symmetry.space_group_name_H-M   'P 1'
#
loop_
_entity.id
_entity.type
_entity.pdbx_description
1 polymer ?
#
loop_
_entity_poly.entity_id
_entity_poly.type
_entity_poly.pdbx_seq_one_letter_code
_entity_poly.pdbx_strand_id
1 'polypeptide(L)'
;MSALATARADAGSGPDAVSRDERVRESGRLESISENGRAPWRFGWPRAGTTLGVGFGVLASLAPGLLPRTPSAQGIVTALLVLIGLGVVGLGRIAVRRMGFERGTMRERLRLPALLAAGPVTAVAMAWAQHWQNRLRDAMDVSPVGPLYWVQWAMWSTAIVGLVVGICLGIRWAVRRLGRLRSLLAVVALAVTAQFVVVPTVVDWRKASYAAANAYVDPTLVQPVSPNRSGSPVSAASWPSLGSQGRKFVSGSPAQSVRVYVGLNSAPDLNARVALAIRELERSGGLERANLVATVPTGSGWIDGEAATGLDQRFGGDVALVGVQYSDAPSWVTFMFGRAAAEESARALFTAVEQRISTLPHPPKLYVYGQSLGALGGNSIFATDAEQDRRACAVLWAGPPANDVHRGGATILANASDPVVHWSPSLLWSPPNLTGTRPDAPVPQWLPMLSFLQTSADLLAALDAPAGHGHRYGTDQGGALGSC
;
A
#
# COMPACT_ATOMS: atom_id res chain seq x y z
N MET A 1 -65.20 36.15 -89.33
CA MET A 1 -64.06 36.82 -89.97
C MET A 1 -62.82 36.06 -89.56
N SER A 2 -62.37 35.26 -90.43
CA SER A 2 -61.04 35.31 -91.15
C SER A 2 -59.89 35.02 -90.18
N ALA A 3 -58.93 34.22 -90.42
CA ALA A 3 -58.53 33.28 -91.49
C ALA A 3 -57.29 32.54 -91.02
N LEU A 4 -57.24 31.31 -91.46
CA LEU A 4 -56.09 30.63 -92.17
C LEU A 4 -54.71 30.57 -91.40
N ALA A 5 -54.33 29.39 -91.07
CA ALA A 5 -53.46 28.43 -91.78
C ALA A 5 -51.97 28.77 -91.56
N THR A 6 -51.08 27.84 -91.24
CA THR A 6 -50.61 26.76 -92.03
C THR A 6 -49.64 25.86 -91.24
N ALA A 7 -49.61 24.62 -91.62
CA ALA A 7 -48.74 23.50 -91.11
C ALA A 7 -47.28 23.64 -91.49
N ARG A 8 -46.38 22.93 -90.77
CA ARG A 8 -45.33 22.00 -91.18
C ARG A 8 -44.53 21.52 -89.91
N ALA A 9 -44.54 20.26 -89.54
CA ALA A 9 -43.66 19.17 -89.86
C ALA A 9 -42.17 19.51 -89.52
N ASP A 10 -41.49 18.91 -88.72
CA ASP A 10 -41.01 17.56 -88.68
C ASP A 10 -39.94 17.35 -87.55
N ALA A 11 -39.77 16.15 -87.26
CA ALA A 11 -38.57 15.44 -86.80
C ALA A 11 -38.20 15.38 -85.31
N GLY A 12 -38.52 14.29 -84.68
CA GLY A 12 -37.55 13.28 -84.27
C GLY A 12 -36.57 13.68 -83.15
N SER A 13 -36.93 13.43 -81.89
CA SER A 13 -35.91 13.17 -80.88
C SER A 13 -36.29 11.90 -80.15
N GLY A 14 -35.46 10.88 -80.35
CA GLY A 14 -35.64 9.53 -79.89
C GLY A 14 -35.56 9.38 -78.40
N PRO A 15 -36.04 8.24 -77.81
CA PRO A 15 -36.16 7.97 -76.36
C PRO A 15 -34.87 7.69 -75.63
N ASP A 16 -33.66 7.91 -76.18
CA ASP A 16 -32.39 7.49 -75.64
C ASP A 16 -31.70 8.52 -74.70
N ALA A 17 -32.13 9.79 -74.67
CA ALA A 17 -31.45 10.82 -73.87
C ALA A 17 -31.87 10.76 -72.36
N VAL A 18 -33.09 10.30 -72.02
CA VAL A 18 -33.61 10.24 -70.64
C VAL A 18 -33.00 9.06 -69.90
N SER A 19 -32.61 7.99 -70.59
CA SER A 19 -32.08 6.78 -69.93
C SER A 19 -30.61 6.91 -69.50
N ARG A 20 -29.87 7.89 -70.03
CA ARG A 20 -28.47 8.10 -69.68
C ARG A 20 -28.29 8.92 -68.38
N ASP A 21 -29.14 9.91 -68.19
CA ASP A 21 -29.06 10.77 -67.00
C ASP A 21 -29.59 10.09 -65.72
N GLU A 22 -30.60 9.20 -65.86
CA GLU A 22 -31.04 8.36 -64.75
C GLU A 22 -30.03 7.29 -64.36
N ARG A 23 -29.34 6.66 -65.30
CA ARG A 23 -28.28 5.68 -65.00
C ARG A 23 -27.02 6.32 -64.36
N VAL A 24 -26.69 7.56 -64.69
CA VAL A 24 -25.59 8.31 -64.02
C VAL A 24 -25.98 8.72 -62.63
N ARG A 25 -27.24 9.08 -62.37
CA ARG A 25 -27.75 9.39 -61.01
C ARG A 25 -27.90 8.13 -60.16
N GLU A 26 -28.27 7.01 -60.69
CA GLU A 26 -28.38 5.75 -60.00
C GLU A 26 -27.01 5.13 -59.69
N SER A 27 -26.00 5.20 -60.58
CA SER A 27 -24.65 4.81 -60.31
C SER A 27 -23.98 5.68 -59.24
N GLY A 28 -24.18 7.00 -59.25
CA GLY A 28 -23.69 7.93 -58.24
C GLY A 28 -24.36 7.71 -56.86
N ARG A 29 -25.64 7.23 -56.86
CA ARG A 29 -26.37 6.91 -55.62
C ARG A 29 -25.92 5.57 -55.04
N LEU A 30 -25.57 4.58 -55.87
CA LEU A 30 -25.04 3.30 -55.47
C LEU A 30 -23.59 3.41 -54.97
N GLU A 31 -22.77 4.30 -55.55
CA GLU A 31 -21.43 4.60 -55.05
C GLU A 31 -21.47 5.34 -53.71
N SER A 32 -22.41 6.28 -53.51
CA SER A 32 -22.57 6.99 -52.22
C SER A 32 -23.10 6.10 -51.10
N ILE A 33 -23.83 5.02 -51.40
CA ILE A 33 -24.29 4.02 -50.45
C ILE A 33 -23.18 3.04 -50.07
N SER A 34 -22.26 2.75 -51.03
CA SER A 34 -21.09 1.89 -50.80
C SER A 34 -20.02 2.54 -49.91
N GLU A 35 -19.85 3.87 -49.96
CA GLU A 35 -18.86 4.56 -49.12
C GLU A 35 -19.27 4.74 -47.64
N ASN A 36 -20.56 4.69 -47.32
CA ASN A 36 -21.03 4.80 -45.95
C ASN A 36 -21.16 3.46 -45.19
N GLY A 37 -20.90 2.35 -45.85
CA GLY A 37 -20.91 1.00 -45.28
C GLY A 37 -19.59 0.59 -44.63
N ARG A 38 -18.80 1.52 -44.06
CA ARG A 38 -17.62 1.17 -43.25
C ARG A 38 -18.10 0.59 -41.95
N ALA A 39 -17.99 -0.73 -41.84
CA ALA A 39 -18.19 -1.46 -40.58
C ALA A 39 -17.49 -0.74 -39.42
N PRO A 40 -18.17 -0.48 -38.29
CA PRO A 40 -17.63 0.32 -37.17
C PRO A 40 -16.44 -0.35 -36.45
N TRP A 41 -16.02 -1.55 -36.81
CA TRP A 41 -15.03 -2.38 -36.11
C TRP A 41 -13.86 -2.79 -37.00
N ARG A 42 -13.15 -1.81 -37.61
CA ARG A 42 -11.79 -2.11 -38.06
C ARG A 42 -10.90 -2.17 -36.80
N PHE A 43 -10.51 -3.38 -36.40
CA PHE A 43 -9.39 -3.63 -35.51
C PHE A 43 -8.12 -3.08 -36.14
N GLY A 44 -7.90 -1.79 -36.02
CA GLY A 44 -6.65 -1.17 -36.47
C GLY A 44 -5.56 -1.51 -35.46
N TRP A 45 -4.39 -1.89 -35.93
CA TRP A 45 -3.21 -2.09 -35.12
C TRP A 45 -3.00 -0.95 -34.10
N PRO A 46 -2.62 -1.26 -32.83
CA PRO A 46 -2.43 -0.22 -31.82
C PRO A 46 -1.37 0.79 -32.28
N ARG A 47 -1.56 2.04 -31.91
CA ARG A 47 -0.61 3.09 -32.28
C ARG A 47 0.71 2.86 -31.56
N ALA A 48 1.86 3.08 -32.24
CA ALA A 48 3.21 2.87 -31.67
C ALA A 48 3.37 3.46 -30.26
N GLY A 49 2.91 4.68 -30.00
CA GLY A 49 2.95 5.27 -28.66
C GLY A 49 2.10 4.54 -27.62
N THR A 50 1.00 3.88 -28.01
CA THR A 50 0.21 3.03 -27.08
C THR A 50 0.99 1.77 -26.75
N THR A 51 1.60 1.12 -27.75
CA THR A 51 2.46 -0.05 -27.53
C THR A 51 3.64 0.27 -26.63
N LEU A 52 4.30 1.43 -26.84
CA LEU A 52 5.40 1.88 -25.99
C LEU A 52 4.95 2.17 -24.55
N GLY A 53 3.80 2.82 -24.36
CA GLY A 53 3.27 3.10 -23.02
C GLY A 53 2.90 1.82 -22.24
N VAL A 54 2.27 0.86 -22.93
CA VAL A 54 1.96 -0.46 -22.35
C VAL A 54 3.26 -1.22 -22.08
N GLY A 55 4.17 -1.30 -23.04
CA GLY A 55 5.45 -1.99 -22.90
C GLY A 55 6.27 -1.43 -21.74
N PHE A 56 6.41 -0.11 -21.64
CA PHE A 56 7.10 0.53 -20.52
C PHE A 56 6.44 0.19 -19.16
N GLY A 57 5.11 0.25 -19.08
CA GLY A 57 4.39 -0.10 -17.85
C GLY A 57 4.60 -1.56 -17.45
N VAL A 58 4.58 -2.49 -18.41
CA VAL A 58 4.88 -3.91 -18.17
C VAL A 58 6.32 -4.09 -17.70
N LEU A 59 7.30 -3.53 -18.41
CA LEU A 59 8.71 -3.63 -18.04
C LEU A 59 8.99 -3.05 -16.64
N ALA A 60 8.45 -1.87 -16.36
CA ALA A 60 8.58 -1.25 -15.04
C ALA A 60 7.96 -2.12 -13.94
N SER A 61 6.84 -2.79 -14.20
CA SER A 61 6.19 -3.67 -13.22
C SER A 61 6.96 -4.96 -12.94
N LEU A 62 7.71 -5.44 -13.93
CA LEU A 62 8.54 -6.66 -13.83
C LEU A 62 9.92 -6.40 -13.23
N ALA A 63 10.24 -5.15 -12.89
CA ALA A 63 11.48 -4.83 -12.20
C ALA A 63 11.53 -5.49 -10.81
N PRO A 64 12.74 -5.80 -10.31
CA PRO A 64 12.95 -6.44 -9.02
C PRO A 64 12.28 -5.71 -7.86
N GLY A 65 11.54 -6.44 -7.04
CA GLY A 65 11.04 -5.99 -5.73
C GLY A 65 11.82 -6.63 -4.59
N LEU A 66 11.42 -6.30 -3.36
CA LEU A 66 12.02 -6.80 -2.12
C LEU A 66 11.39 -8.12 -1.66
N LEU A 67 10.14 -8.38 -2.00
CA LEU A 67 9.37 -9.52 -1.52
C LEU A 67 8.83 -10.39 -2.66
N PRO A 68 8.62 -11.69 -2.41
CA PRO A 68 7.88 -12.56 -3.30
C PRO A 68 6.45 -12.06 -3.50
N ARG A 69 6.01 -11.88 -4.75
CA ARG A 69 4.66 -11.41 -5.05
C ARG A 69 3.75 -12.55 -5.45
N THR A 70 2.48 -12.43 -5.05
CA THR A 70 1.41 -13.28 -5.60
C THR A 70 1.07 -12.85 -7.04
N PRO A 71 0.47 -13.72 -7.88
CA PRO A 71 0.08 -13.35 -9.25
C PRO A 71 -0.89 -12.15 -9.29
N SER A 72 -1.81 -12.07 -8.31
CA SER A 72 -2.76 -10.97 -8.20
C SER A 72 -2.08 -9.65 -7.86
N ALA A 73 -1.18 -9.63 -6.86
CA ALA A 73 -0.40 -8.45 -6.49
C ALA A 73 0.47 -7.96 -7.67
N GLN A 74 1.17 -8.87 -8.34
CA GLN A 74 1.95 -8.55 -9.54
C GLN A 74 1.06 -8.03 -10.67
N GLY A 75 -0.15 -8.61 -10.86
CA GLY A 75 -1.14 -8.18 -11.85
C GLY A 75 -1.65 -6.76 -11.58
N ILE A 76 -1.93 -6.41 -10.32
CA ILE A 76 -2.35 -5.06 -9.91
C ILE A 76 -1.25 -4.04 -10.19
N VAL A 77 0.00 -4.33 -9.81
CA VAL A 77 1.15 -3.45 -10.07
C VAL A 77 1.34 -3.23 -11.57
N THR A 78 1.24 -4.30 -12.37
CA THR A 78 1.34 -4.21 -13.83
C THR A 78 0.21 -3.35 -14.40
N ALA A 79 -1.04 -3.59 -13.99
CA ALA A 79 -2.18 -2.81 -14.45
C ALA A 79 -2.02 -1.31 -14.12
N LEU A 80 -1.60 -0.99 -12.90
CA LEU A 80 -1.36 0.40 -12.46
C LEU A 80 -0.30 1.08 -13.35
N LEU A 81 0.86 0.45 -13.54
CA LEU A 81 1.95 1.04 -14.30
C LEU A 81 1.62 1.13 -15.81
N VAL A 82 0.88 0.17 -16.35
CA VAL A 82 0.35 0.25 -17.73
C VAL A 82 -0.63 1.41 -17.88
N LEU A 83 -1.54 1.61 -16.92
CA LEU A 83 -2.48 2.74 -16.93
C LEU A 83 -1.76 4.09 -16.82
N ILE A 84 -0.73 4.19 -15.99
CA ILE A 84 0.15 5.36 -15.91
C ILE A 84 0.83 5.61 -17.27
N GLY A 85 1.42 4.59 -17.85
CA GLY A 85 2.06 4.67 -19.19
C GLY A 85 1.09 5.13 -20.29
N LEU A 86 -0.13 4.60 -20.29
CA LEU A 86 -1.21 5.04 -21.21
C LEU A 86 -1.61 6.49 -20.95
N GLY A 87 -1.70 6.91 -19.69
CA GLY A 87 -1.98 8.29 -19.29
C GLY A 87 -0.91 9.26 -19.80
N VAL A 88 0.36 8.97 -19.56
CA VAL A 88 1.50 9.78 -20.03
C VAL A 88 1.50 9.92 -21.56
N VAL A 89 1.30 8.80 -22.27
CA VAL A 89 1.17 8.83 -23.73
C VAL A 89 -0.06 9.63 -24.19
N GLY A 90 -1.16 9.54 -23.46
CA GLY A 90 -2.38 10.32 -23.72
C GLY A 90 -2.13 11.83 -23.58
N LEU A 91 -1.53 12.26 -22.49
CA LEU A 91 -1.16 13.66 -22.23
C LEU A 91 -0.14 14.17 -23.25
N GLY A 92 0.89 13.38 -23.56
CA GLY A 92 1.87 13.73 -24.59
C GLY A 92 1.24 13.93 -25.96
N ARG A 93 0.22 13.14 -26.33
CA ARG A 93 -0.54 13.35 -27.57
C ARG A 93 -1.33 14.65 -27.59
N ILE A 94 -1.94 15.01 -26.44
CA ILE A 94 -2.68 16.27 -26.31
C ILE A 94 -1.72 17.46 -26.46
N ALA A 95 -0.57 17.41 -25.78
CA ALA A 95 0.46 18.45 -25.84
C ALA A 95 0.98 18.65 -27.27
N VAL A 96 1.37 17.55 -27.95
CA VAL A 96 1.88 17.60 -29.34
C VAL A 96 0.83 18.15 -30.32
N ARG A 97 -0.45 17.81 -30.13
CA ARG A 97 -1.54 18.37 -30.94
C ARG A 97 -1.74 19.86 -30.70
N ARG A 98 -1.64 20.32 -29.45
CA ARG A 98 -1.76 21.75 -29.13
C ARG A 98 -0.60 22.58 -29.68
N MET A 99 0.59 21.98 -29.79
CA MET A 99 1.78 22.63 -30.39
C MET A 99 1.76 22.61 -31.91
N GLY A 100 0.69 22.14 -32.58
CA GLY A 100 0.58 22.16 -34.04
C GLY A 100 1.45 21.14 -34.81
N PHE A 101 2.09 20.21 -34.10
CA PHE A 101 2.93 19.21 -34.77
C PHE A 101 2.08 18.06 -35.33
N GLU A 102 1.70 18.14 -36.60
CA GLU A 102 1.09 17.05 -37.36
C GLU A 102 2.17 16.09 -37.92
N ARG A 103 2.41 14.97 -37.26
CA ARG A 103 3.29 13.89 -37.71
C ARG A 103 2.48 12.66 -38.16
N GLY A 104 1.81 12.72 -39.30
CA GLY A 104 0.94 11.65 -39.77
C GLY A 104 1.67 10.37 -40.21
N THR A 105 2.65 10.50 -41.08
CA THR A 105 3.26 9.36 -41.82
C THR A 105 4.32 8.59 -41.04
N MET A 106 5.13 9.24 -40.23
CA MET A 106 6.19 8.58 -39.45
C MET A 106 5.63 7.68 -38.33
N ARG A 107 4.45 8.00 -37.80
CA ARG A 107 3.77 7.19 -36.78
C ARG A 107 3.22 5.86 -37.29
N GLU A 108 2.87 5.77 -38.53
CA GLU A 108 2.33 4.53 -39.10
C GLU A 108 3.44 3.51 -39.40
N ARG A 109 4.59 3.96 -39.84
CA ARG A 109 5.76 3.11 -40.13
C ARG A 109 6.33 2.44 -38.88
N LEU A 110 6.18 3.05 -37.69
CA LEU A 110 6.69 2.52 -36.43
C LEU A 110 5.74 1.55 -35.72
N ARG A 111 4.52 1.31 -36.20
CA ARG A 111 3.54 0.42 -35.52
C ARG A 111 4.00 -1.03 -35.49
N LEU A 112 4.36 -1.56 -36.63
CA LEU A 112 4.77 -2.95 -36.77
C LEU A 112 6.11 -3.23 -36.05
N PRO A 113 7.18 -2.43 -36.25
CA PRO A 113 8.42 -2.62 -35.49
C PRO A 113 8.23 -2.55 -33.96
N ALA A 114 7.40 -1.62 -33.47
CA ALA A 114 7.14 -1.51 -32.03
C ALA A 114 6.42 -2.75 -31.49
N LEU A 115 5.49 -3.34 -32.22
CA LEU A 115 4.80 -4.58 -31.84
C LEU A 115 5.73 -5.79 -31.89
N LEU A 116 6.52 -5.91 -32.96
CA LEU A 116 7.47 -7.01 -33.10
C LEU A 116 8.58 -6.98 -32.05
N ALA A 117 9.00 -5.80 -31.60
CA ALA A 117 9.97 -5.65 -30.54
C ALA A 117 9.35 -5.88 -29.13
N ALA A 118 8.08 -5.51 -28.91
CA ALA A 118 7.44 -5.62 -27.63
C ALA A 118 7.34 -7.07 -27.11
N GLY A 119 7.06 -8.02 -27.99
CA GLY A 119 6.95 -9.45 -27.63
C GLY A 119 8.24 -10.02 -27.05
N PRO A 120 9.35 -10.04 -27.81
CA PRO A 120 10.64 -10.54 -27.33
C PRO A 120 11.15 -9.82 -26.08
N VAL A 121 11.05 -8.48 -26.05
CA VAL A 121 11.48 -7.68 -24.89
C VAL A 121 10.69 -8.06 -23.63
N THR A 122 9.37 -8.22 -23.77
CA THR A 122 8.53 -8.67 -22.64
C THR A 122 8.89 -10.08 -22.20
N ALA A 123 9.14 -10.99 -23.15
CA ALA A 123 9.52 -12.37 -22.83
C ALA A 123 10.86 -12.44 -22.05
N VAL A 124 11.86 -11.66 -22.45
CA VAL A 124 13.14 -11.55 -21.75
C VAL A 124 12.92 -10.95 -20.35
N ALA A 125 12.11 -9.90 -20.22
CA ALA A 125 11.81 -9.30 -18.93
C ALA A 125 11.05 -10.27 -18.00
N MET A 126 10.13 -11.08 -18.53
CA MET A 126 9.44 -12.13 -17.76
C MET A 126 10.43 -13.21 -17.28
N ALA A 127 11.32 -13.68 -18.12
CA ALA A 127 12.33 -14.67 -17.74
C ALA A 127 13.25 -14.12 -16.62
N TRP A 128 13.66 -12.86 -16.74
CA TRP A 128 14.46 -12.20 -15.71
C TRP A 128 13.69 -11.98 -14.42
N ALA A 129 12.44 -11.53 -14.48
CA ALA A 129 11.57 -11.38 -13.34
C ALA A 129 11.29 -12.72 -12.64
N GLN A 130 11.09 -13.81 -13.41
CA GLN A 130 10.96 -15.16 -12.86
C GLN A 130 12.22 -15.60 -12.13
N HIS A 131 13.40 -15.37 -12.72
CA HIS A 131 14.68 -15.67 -12.06
C HIS A 131 14.81 -14.90 -10.74
N TRP A 132 14.51 -13.59 -10.73
CA TRP A 132 14.54 -12.78 -9.52
C TRP A 132 13.55 -13.27 -8.46
N GLN A 133 12.29 -13.49 -8.85
CA GLN A 133 11.27 -14.02 -7.94
C GLN A 133 11.66 -15.38 -7.34
N ASN A 134 12.27 -16.25 -8.14
CA ASN A 134 12.72 -17.56 -7.64
C ASN A 134 13.88 -17.42 -6.65
N ARG A 135 14.82 -16.49 -6.87
CA ARG A 135 15.88 -16.19 -5.89
C ARG A 135 15.34 -15.67 -4.56
N LEU A 136 14.33 -14.78 -4.59
CA LEU A 136 13.66 -14.31 -3.37
C LEU A 136 12.94 -15.45 -2.66
N ARG A 137 12.22 -16.29 -3.42
CA ARG A 137 11.46 -17.42 -2.91
C ARG A 137 12.37 -18.49 -2.30
N ASP A 138 13.49 -18.77 -2.94
CA ASP A 138 14.52 -19.70 -2.44
C ASP A 138 15.12 -19.21 -1.11
N ALA A 139 15.46 -17.91 -1.02
CA ALA A 139 15.95 -17.31 0.22
C ALA A 139 14.94 -17.29 1.38
N MET A 140 13.65 -17.39 1.08
CA MET A 140 12.55 -17.33 2.05
C MET A 140 11.79 -18.67 2.20
N ASP A 141 12.34 -19.77 1.68
CA ASP A 141 11.71 -21.11 1.69
C ASP A 141 10.29 -21.14 1.11
N VAL A 142 10.02 -20.32 0.07
CA VAL A 142 8.73 -20.25 -0.62
C VAL A 142 8.80 -20.97 -1.97
N SER A 143 7.76 -21.69 -2.34
CA SER A 143 7.67 -22.43 -3.61
C SER A 143 7.99 -21.57 -4.83
N PRO A 144 8.72 -22.07 -5.83
CA PRO A 144 9.10 -21.32 -7.03
C PRO A 144 7.91 -20.94 -7.90
N VAL A 145 8.10 -19.95 -8.76
CA VAL A 145 7.10 -19.47 -9.73
C VAL A 145 6.88 -20.52 -10.82
N GLY A 146 5.65 -21.04 -10.92
CA GLY A 146 5.23 -21.97 -11.97
C GLY A 146 4.52 -21.28 -13.16
N PRO A 147 4.21 -22.02 -14.24
CA PRO A 147 3.54 -21.47 -15.43
C PRO A 147 2.18 -20.82 -15.13
N LEU A 148 1.40 -21.39 -14.19
CA LEU A 148 0.09 -20.87 -13.79
C LEU A 148 0.16 -19.47 -13.22
N TYR A 149 1.26 -19.10 -12.57
CA TYR A 149 1.52 -17.75 -12.07
C TYR A 149 1.39 -16.71 -13.20
N TRP A 150 2.02 -16.95 -14.35
CA TRP A 150 2.02 -16.02 -15.48
C TRP A 150 0.66 -15.94 -16.17
N VAL A 151 -0.10 -17.04 -16.20
CA VAL A 151 -1.48 -17.01 -16.69
C VAL A 151 -2.38 -16.16 -15.79
N GLN A 152 -2.29 -16.34 -14.49
CA GLN A 152 -3.06 -15.57 -13.52
C GLN A 152 -2.63 -14.09 -13.53
N TRP A 153 -1.33 -13.79 -13.61
CA TRP A 153 -0.81 -12.44 -13.78
C TRP A 153 -1.39 -11.74 -15.02
N ALA A 154 -1.37 -12.39 -16.17
CA ALA A 154 -1.92 -11.86 -17.40
C ALA A 154 -3.43 -11.62 -17.30
N MET A 155 -4.16 -12.54 -16.69
CA MET A 155 -5.60 -12.44 -16.45
C MET A 155 -5.93 -11.22 -15.56
N TRP A 156 -5.29 -11.08 -14.41
CA TRP A 156 -5.52 -9.96 -13.50
C TRP A 156 -5.15 -8.62 -14.14
N SER A 157 -3.98 -8.54 -14.78
CA SER A 157 -3.52 -7.31 -15.45
C SER A 157 -4.50 -6.88 -16.54
N THR A 158 -4.90 -7.81 -17.40
CA THR A 158 -5.81 -7.54 -18.54
C THR A 158 -7.21 -7.17 -18.04
N ALA A 159 -7.73 -7.86 -17.03
CA ALA A 159 -9.04 -7.59 -16.47
C ALA A 159 -9.11 -6.18 -15.87
N ILE A 160 -8.11 -5.79 -15.07
CA ILE A 160 -8.07 -4.47 -14.42
C ILE A 160 -7.88 -3.36 -15.47
N VAL A 161 -6.94 -3.50 -16.40
CA VAL A 161 -6.74 -2.51 -17.48
C VAL A 161 -8.00 -2.40 -18.34
N GLY A 162 -8.59 -3.53 -18.73
CA GLY A 162 -9.83 -3.57 -19.52
C GLY A 162 -11.00 -2.88 -18.82
N LEU A 163 -11.17 -3.13 -17.51
CA LEU A 163 -12.20 -2.48 -16.70
C LEU A 163 -12.02 -0.96 -16.66
N VAL A 164 -10.81 -0.48 -16.34
CA VAL A 164 -10.54 0.97 -16.25
C VAL A 164 -10.68 1.65 -17.60
N VAL A 165 -10.16 1.05 -18.67
CA VAL A 165 -10.33 1.57 -20.03
C VAL A 165 -11.81 1.58 -20.42
N GLY A 166 -12.57 0.52 -20.10
CA GLY A 166 -14.01 0.44 -20.31
C GLY A 166 -14.78 1.55 -19.60
N ILE A 167 -14.45 1.81 -18.33
CA ILE A 167 -15.02 2.94 -17.56
C ILE A 167 -14.70 4.28 -18.25
N CYS A 168 -13.44 4.51 -18.65
CA CYS A 168 -13.05 5.74 -19.35
C CYS A 168 -13.79 5.92 -20.68
N LEU A 169 -13.98 4.85 -21.44
CA LEU A 169 -14.77 4.89 -22.69
C LEU A 169 -16.25 5.15 -22.41
N GLY A 170 -16.82 4.54 -21.38
CA GLY A 170 -18.19 4.78 -20.92
C GLY A 170 -18.42 6.23 -20.50
N ILE A 171 -17.52 6.80 -19.69
CA ILE A 171 -17.55 8.22 -19.30
C ILE A 171 -17.48 9.12 -20.54
N ARG A 172 -16.55 8.82 -21.47
CA ARG A 172 -16.45 9.60 -22.71
C ARG A 172 -17.71 9.52 -23.57
N TRP A 173 -18.34 8.35 -23.64
CA TRP A 173 -19.61 8.16 -24.33
C TRP A 173 -20.72 8.98 -23.65
N ALA A 174 -20.84 8.91 -22.33
CA ALA A 174 -21.82 9.66 -21.54
C ALA A 174 -21.65 11.17 -21.72
N VAL A 175 -20.42 11.69 -21.64
CA VAL A 175 -20.11 13.11 -21.87
C VAL A 175 -20.53 13.58 -23.27
N ARG A 176 -20.31 12.74 -24.29
CA ARG A 176 -20.74 13.04 -25.66
C ARG A 176 -22.27 13.07 -25.82
N ARG A 177 -22.98 12.21 -25.07
CA ARG A 177 -24.45 12.13 -25.11
C ARG A 177 -25.11 13.27 -24.32
N LEU A 178 -24.57 13.59 -23.15
CA LEU A 178 -25.13 14.64 -22.26
C LEU A 178 -24.84 16.08 -22.75
N GLY A 179 -23.77 16.26 -23.53
CA GLY A 179 -23.25 17.58 -23.89
C GLY A 179 -22.42 18.22 -22.74
N ARG A 180 -21.67 19.28 -23.08
CA ARG A 180 -20.66 19.86 -22.18
C ARG A 180 -21.25 20.42 -20.86
N LEU A 181 -22.36 21.19 -20.95
CA LEU A 181 -22.97 21.84 -19.77
C LEU A 181 -23.52 20.82 -18.78
N ARG A 182 -24.31 19.84 -19.28
CA ARG A 182 -24.89 18.79 -18.43
C ARG A 182 -23.80 17.89 -17.83
N SER A 183 -22.75 17.62 -18.58
CA SER A 183 -21.61 16.87 -18.05
C SER A 183 -20.87 17.63 -16.95
N LEU A 184 -20.67 18.94 -17.11
CA LEU A 184 -20.07 19.79 -16.07
C LEU A 184 -20.93 19.80 -14.80
N LEU A 185 -22.24 20.01 -14.95
CA LEU A 185 -23.17 19.96 -13.82
C LEU A 185 -23.17 18.60 -13.12
N ALA A 186 -23.14 17.51 -13.89
CA ALA A 186 -23.03 16.16 -13.33
C ALA A 186 -21.73 15.93 -12.57
N VAL A 187 -20.58 16.40 -13.09
CA VAL A 187 -19.28 16.32 -12.40
C VAL A 187 -19.27 17.14 -11.12
N VAL A 188 -19.81 18.37 -11.15
CA VAL A 188 -19.93 19.21 -9.96
C VAL A 188 -20.84 18.55 -8.92
N ALA A 189 -22.02 18.07 -9.32
CA ALA A 189 -22.93 17.36 -8.42
C ALA A 189 -22.28 16.12 -7.81
N LEU A 190 -21.57 15.32 -8.63
CA LEU A 190 -20.84 14.14 -8.15
C LEU A 190 -19.73 14.53 -7.17
N ALA A 191 -18.96 15.59 -7.46
CA ALA A 191 -17.89 16.07 -6.58
C ALA A 191 -18.45 16.57 -5.23
N VAL A 192 -19.55 17.34 -5.27
CA VAL A 192 -20.25 17.80 -4.06
C VAL A 192 -20.78 16.61 -3.25
N THR A 193 -21.47 15.66 -3.90
CA THR A 193 -21.96 14.45 -3.23
C THR A 193 -20.80 13.62 -2.65
N ALA A 194 -19.72 13.44 -3.40
CA ALA A 194 -18.53 12.73 -2.91
C ALA A 194 -17.95 13.42 -1.68
N GLN A 195 -17.76 14.74 -1.70
CA GLN A 195 -17.14 15.50 -0.62
C GLN A 195 -18.01 15.56 0.64
N PHE A 196 -19.31 15.77 0.50
CA PHE A 196 -20.19 16.03 1.65
C PHE A 196 -20.98 14.81 2.13
N VAL A 197 -21.08 13.76 1.31
CA VAL A 197 -21.82 12.54 1.66
C VAL A 197 -20.92 11.33 1.68
N VAL A 198 -20.25 11.01 0.55
CA VAL A 198 -19.52 9.74 0.42
C VAL A 198 -18.28 9.74 1.32
N VAL A 199 -17.46 10.79 1.27
CA VAL A 199 -16.21 10.85 2.07
C VAL A 199 -16.50 10.78 3.58
N PRO A 200 -17.38 11.61 4.18
CA PRO A 200 -17.71 11.49 5.60
C PRO A 200 -18.25 10.10 5.96
N THR A 201 -19.23 9.60 5.18
CA THR A 201 -19.83 8.28 5.42
C THR A 201 -18.78 7.15 5.40
N VAL A 202 -17.86 7.17 4.43
CA VAL A 202 -16.78 6.18 4.34
C VAL A 202 -15.80 6.33 5.51
N VAL A 203 -15.45 7.55 5.88
CA VAL A 203 -14.55 7.81 7.03
C VAL A 203 -15.19 7.31 8.32
N ASP A 204 -16.46 7.63 8.58
CA ASP A 204 -17.15 7.20 9.78
C ASP A 204 -17.37 5.68 9.81
N TRP A 205 -17.72 5.08 8.68
CA TRP A 205 -17.80 3.63 8.54
C TRP A 205 -16.45 2.95 8.83
N ARG A 206 -15.35 3.51 8.32
CA ARG A 206 -14.00 3.00 8.58
C ARG A 206 -13.61 3.11 10.06
N LYS A 207 -13.86 4.27 10.70
CA LYS A 207 -13.64 4.44 12.14
C LYS A 207 -14.45 3.43 12.95
N ALA A 208 -15.73 3.28 12.65
CA ALA A 208 -16.58 2.29 13.30
C ALA A 208 -16.08 0.86 13.09
N SER A 209 -15.59 0.53 11.89
CA SER A 209 -15.00 -0.77 11.57
C SER A 209 -13.72 -1.04 12.38
N TYR A 210 -12.84 -0.04 12.55
CA TYR A 210 -11.63 -0.19 13.38
C TYR A 210 -11.98 -0.36 14.87
N ALA A 211 -12.91 0.44 15.38
CA ALA A 211 -13.41 0.31 16.74
C ALA A 211 -14.05 -1.07 17.00
N ALA A 212 -14.84 -1.57 16.05
CA ALA A 212 -15.44 -2.90 16.13
C ALA A 212 -14.38 -4.01 16.10
N ALA A 213 -13.36 -3.89 15.25
CA ALA A 213 -12.24 -4.83 15.19
C ALA A 213 -11.42 -4.81 16.51
N ASN A 214 -11.23 -3.63 17.10
CA ASN A 214 -10.57 -3.50 18.39
C ASN A 214 -11.41 -4.10 19.54
N ALA A 215 -12.72 -3.94 19.50
CA ALA A 215 -13.64 -4.49 20.49
C ALA A 215 -13.82 -6.01 20.35
N TYR A 216 -13.56 -6.60 19.18
CA TYR A 216 -13.77 -8.03 18.90
C TYR A 216 -13.02 -8.90 19.89
N VAL A 217 -13.75 -9.79 20.57
CA VAL A 217 -13.21 -10.79 21.51
C VAL A 217 -13.03 -12.10 20.75
N ASP A 218 -11.78 -12.48 20.55
CA ASP A 218 -11.44 -13.78 19.96
C ASP A 218 -11.77 -14.89 20.99
N PRO A 219 -12.67 -15.84 20.67
CA PRO A 219 -13.09 -16.89 21.59
C PRO A 219 -11.97 -17.88 21.94
N THR A 220 -10.90 -17.90 21.16
CA THR A 220 -9.72 -18.76 21.43
C THR A 220 -8.81 -18.18 22.52
N LEU A 221 -8.93 -16.88 22.82
CA LEU A 221 -8.13 -16.22 23.85
C LEU A 221 -8.77 -16.40 25.24
N VAL A 222 -7.98 -16.95 26.15
CA VAL A 222 -8.39 -17.14 27.53
C VAL A 222 -7.99 -15.91 28.37
N GLN A 223 -8.95 -15.38 29.15
CA GLN A 223 -8.67 -14.31 30.11
C GLN A 223 -7.64 -14.81 31.13
N PRO A 224 -6.54 -14.07 31.36
CA PRO A 224 -5.55 -14.48 32.35
C PRO A 224 -6.09 -14.45 33.76
N VAL A 225 -5.81 -15.50 34.53
CA VAL A 225 -6.15 -15.57 35.99
C VAL A 225 -5.03 -15.03 36.85
N SER A 226 -3.80 -15.00 36.33
CA SER A 226 -2.63 -14.55 37.08
C SER A 226 -2.68 -13.04 37.37
N PRO A 227 -2.42 -12.61 38.61
CA PRO A 227 -2.43 -11.20 39.00
C PRO A 227 -1.32 -10.37 38.30
N ASN A 228 -0.29 -11.00 37.76
CA ASN A 228 0.80 -10.31 37.09
C ASN A 228 0.42 -9.86 35.65
N ARG A 229 -0.86 -9.96 35.27
CA ARG A 229 -1.33 -9.59 33.91
C ARG A 229 -2.52 -8.63 33.99
N SER A 230 -2.52 -7.63 33.11
CA SER A 230 -3.72 -6.82 32.90
C SER A 230 -4.86 -7.69 32.35
N GLY A 231 -6.10 -7.30 32.64
CA GLY A 231 -7.30 -8.07 32.31
C GLY A 231 -7.59 -9.27 33.20
N SER A 232 -6.74 -9.59 34.19
CA SER A 232 -7.05 -10.58 35.20
C SER A 232 -8.21 -10.10 36.13
N PRO A 233 -8.86 -10.98 36.94
CA PRO A 233 -9.98 -10.58 37.77
C PRO A 233 -9.66 -9.45 38.78
N VAL A 234 -8.39 -9.28 39.14
CA VAL A 234 -7.93 -8.23 40.08
C VAL A 234 -7.34 -7.00 39.36
N SER A 235 -7.30 -7.00 38.04
CA SER A 235 -6.79 -5.89 37.24
C SER A 235 -7.78 -4.73 37.22
N ALA A 236 -7.27 -3.49 37.34
CA ALA A 236 -8.06 -2.28 37.14
C ALA A 236 -8.32 -2.00 35.64
N ALA A 237 -7.48 -2.53 34.74
CA ALA A 237 -7.73 -2.57 33.30
C ALA A 237 -8.55 -3.83 32.98
N SER A 238 -9.86 -3.69 32.81
CA SER A 238 -10.77 -4.83 32.62
C SER A 238 -10.49 -5.55 31.28
N TRP A 239 -10.72 -6.87 31.22
CA TRP A 239 -10.52 -7.68 30.03
C TRP A 239 -11.18 -7.12 28.75
N PRO A 240 -12.47 -6.66 28.78
CA PRO A 240 -13.10 -6.08 27.58
C PRO A 240 -12.42 -4.77 27.14
N SER A 241 -11.89 -3.97 28.07
CA SER A 241 -11.32 -2.65 27.77
C SER A 241 -9.93 -2.68 27.12
N LEU A 242 -9.23 -3.84 27.19
CA LEU A 242 -7.89 -3.98 26.64
C LEU A 242 -7.84 -3.87 25.11
N GLY A 243 -8.97 -4.06 24.43
CA GLY A 243 -8.99 -4.19 22.97
C GLY A 243 -8.42 -5.52 22.49
N SER A 244 -8.63 -5.83 21.22
CA SER A 244 -8.23 -7.09 20.59
C SER A 244 -6.73 -7.38 20.74
N GLN A 245 -5.88 -6.37 20.47
CA GLN A 245 -4.43 -6.55 20.52
C GLN A 245 -3.89 -6.64 21.95
N GLY A 246 -4.46 -5.88 22.88
CA GLY A 246 -4.11 -5.99 24.28
C GLY A 246 -4.43 -7.37 24.85
N ARG A 247 -5.59 -7.92 24.52
CA ARG A 247 -5.96 -9.29 24.91
C ARG A 247 -4.98 -10.33 24.39
N LYS A 248 -4.55 -10.24 23.12
CA LYS A 248 -3.52 -11.13 22.55
C LYS A 248 -2.20 -11.01 23.32
N PHE A 249 -1.76 -9.79 23.61
CA PHE A 249 -0.52 -9.53 24.30
C PHE A 249 -0.49 -10.13 25.72
N VAL A 250 -1.58 -9.99 26.50
CA VAL A 250 -1.63 -10.50 27.88
C VAL A 250 -1.97 -11.99 27.97
N SER A 251 -2.63 -12.57 26.96
CA SER A 251 -2.97 -14.00 26.89
C SER A 251 -1.82 -14.88 26.41
N GLY A 252 -0.76 -14.32 25.87
CA GLY A 252 0.39 -15.09 25.36
C GLY A 252 0.96 -16.03 26.41
N SER A 253 1.73 -17.02 25.98
CA SER A 253 2.32 -18.17 26.71
C SER A 253 2.48 -18.00 28.23
N PRO A 254 2.40 -19.05 29.05
CA PRO A 254 2.54 -18.99 30.51
C PRO A 254 3.96 -18.54 30.89
N ALA A 255 4.27 -17.28 30.62
CA ALA A 255 5.51 -16.63 30.94
C ALA A 255 5.44 -16.08 32.36
N GLN A 256 6.57 -16.06 33.05
CA GLN A 256 6.68 -15.51 34.41
C GLN A 256 6.69 -13.97 34.40
N SER A 257 6.94 -13.36 33.26
CA SER A 257 6.95 -11.89 33.07
C SER A 257 5.64 -11.24 33.46
N VAL A 258 5.73 -10.05 34.03
CA VAL A 258 4.59 -9.15 34.18
C VAL A 258 4.23 -8.55 32.82
N ARG A 259 2.93 -8.58 32.46
CA ARG A 259 2.44 -7.95 31.21
C ARG A 259 1.31 -6.98 31.51
N VAL A 260 1.64 -5.70 31.48
CA VAL A 260 0.69 -4.60 31.64
C VAL A 260 0.34 -4.02 30.28
N TYR A 261 -0.95 -3.97 30.01
CA TYR A 261 -1.48 -3.33 28.82
C TYR A 261 -2.72 -2.53 29.13
N VAL A 262 -2.77 -1.29 28.65
CA VAL A 262 -3.91 -0.39 28.80
C VAL A 262 -4.46 -0.06 27.42
N GLY A 263 -5.68 -0.52 27.14
CA GLY A 263 -6.37 -0.28 25.87
C GLY A 263 -6.98 1.12 25.79
N LEU A 264 -7.41 1.51 24.59
CA LEU A 264 -8.08 2.80 24.35
C LEU A 264 -9.30 3.01 25.25
N ASN A 265 -10.06 1.94 25.49
CA ASN A 265 -11.30 1.98 26.27
C ASN A 265 -11.08 1.75 27.77
N SER A 266 -9.83 1.63 28.22
CA SER A 266 -9.53 1.42 29.65
C SER A 266 -9.61 2.71 30.47
N ALA A 267 -9.46 3.88 29.84
CA ALA A 267 -9.62 5.19 30.47
C ALA A 267 -9.89 6.28 29.39
N PRO A 268 -10.46 7.44 29.77
CA PRO A 268 -11.02 8.40 28.84
C PRO A 268 -9.99 9.11 27.94
N ASP A 269 -8.80 9.39 28.45
CA ASP A 269 -7.75 10.12 27.75
C ASP A 269 -6.37 9.48 27.96
N LEU A 270 -5.36 9.99 27.28
CA LEU A 270 -3.99 9.47 27.33
C LEU A 270 -3.41 9.53 28.74
N ASN A 271 -3.58 10.65 29.47
CA ASN A 271 -3.02 10.81 30.80
C ASN A 271 -3.64 9.84 31.79
N ALA A 272 -4.96 9.65 31.72
CA ALA A 272 -5.67 8.66 32.52
C ALA A 272 -5.26 7.22 32.21
N ARG A 273 -5.00 6.90 30.92
CA ARG A 273 -4.46 5.58 30.50
C ARG A 273 -3.05 5.36 31.02
N VAL A 274 -2.17 6.36 30.94
CA VAL A 274 -0.81 6.29 31.47
C VAL A 274 -0.83 6.12 32.98
N ALA A 275 -1.64 6.90 33.72
CA ALA A 275 -1.81 6.75 35.15
C ALA A 275 -2.33 5.35 35.54
N LEU A 276 -3.24 4.78 34.72
CA LEU A 276 -3.72 3.41 34.92
C LEU A 276 -2.60 2.39 34.69
N ALA A 277 -1.72 2.60 33.67
CA ALA A 277 -0.58 1.72 33.41
C ALA A 277 0.41 1.69 34.60
N ILE A 278 0.66 2.84 35.24
CA ILE A 278 1.50 2.90 36.46
C ILE A 278 0.84 2.13 37.62
N ARG A 279 -0.45 2.34 37.88
CA ARG A 279 -1.17 1.57 38.92
C ARG A 279 -1.17 0.06 38.65
N GLU A 280 -1.30 -0.34 37.37
CA GLU A 280 -1.23 -1.76 37.00
C GLU A 280 0.18 -2.35 37.18
N LEU A 281 1.25 -1.58 36.91
CA LEU A 281 2.63 -1.99 37.20
C LEU A 281 2.82 -2.20 38.71
N GLU A 282 2.32 -1.28 39.54
CA GLU A 282 2.38 -1.41 41.02
C GLU A 282 1.62 -2.65 41.48
N ARG A 283 0.36 -2.77 41.11
CA ARG A 283 -0.52 -3.88 41.47
C ARG A 283 0.03 -5.26 41.08
N SER A 284 0.62 -5.35 39.90
CA SER A 284 1.10 -6.62 39.32
C SER A 284 2.49 -7.05 39.80
N GLY A 285 3.16 -6.27 40.62
CA GLY A 285 4.55 -6.49 41.04
C GLY A 285 5.53 -6.18 39.91
N GLY A 286 5.13 -5.36 38.93
CA GLY A 286 5.98 -4.99 37.79
C GLY A 286 7.15 -4.10 38.18
N LEU A 287 7.00 -3.27 39.21
CA LEU A 287 8.04 -2.40 39.74
C LEU A 287 9.06 -3.14 40.64
N GLU A 288 8.77 -4.36 41.02
CA GLU A 288 9.66 -5.24 41.82
C GLU A 288 10.56 -6.11 40.96
N ARG A 289 10.33 -6.11 39.63
CA ARG A 289 11.17 -6.84 38.66
C ARG A 289 12.50 -6.13 38.49
N ALA A 290 13.56 -6.89 38.22
CA ALA A 290 14.87 -6.30 37.93
C ALA A 290 14.89 -5.51 36.62
N ASN A 291 13.98 -5.84 35.67
CA ASN A 291 13.95 -5.27 34.34
C ASN A 291 12.52 -4.78 34.00
N LEU A 292 12.42 -3.59 33.42
CA LEU A 292 11.16 -3.02 32.95
C LEU A 292 11.32 -2.53 31.51
N VAL A 293 10.46 -3.00 30.62
CA VAL A 293 10.48 -2.63 29.20
C VAL A 293 9.22 -1.81 28.89
N ALA A 294 9.41 -0.54 28.55
CA ALA A 294 8.37 0.27 27.96
C ALA A 294 8.19 -0.18 26.49
N THR A 295 7.08 -0.86 26.22
CA THR A 295 6.77 -1.36 24.89
C THR A 295 5.88 -0.37 24.15
N VAL A 296 6.33 0.14 23.03
CA VAL A 296 5.57 1.07 22.18
C VAL A 296 4.82 0.26 21.12
N PRO A 297 3.48 0.16 21.19
CA PRO A 297 2.72 -0.62 20.22
C PRO A 297 2.69 0.04 18.82
N THR A 298 2.29 -0.73 17.82
CA THR A 298 1.99 -0.21 16.47
C THR A 298 0.63 0.48 16.43
N GLY A 299 0.22 1.00 15.27
CA GLY A 299 -1.00 1.78 15.10
C GLY A 299 -2.27 1.12 15.64
N SER A 300 -2.45 -0.18 15.46
CA SER A 300 -3.60 -0.92 15.98
C SER A 300 -3.48 -1.29 17.46
N GLY A 301 -2.41 -0.90 18.14
CA GLY A 301 -2.14 -1.34 19.52
C GLY A 301 -1.37 -2.66 19.61
N TRP A 302 -0.94 -3.23 18.46
CA TRP A 302 -0.24 -4.50 18.44
C TRP A 302 1.18 -4.38 18.99
N ILE A 303 1.51 -5.29 19.91
CA ILE A 303 2.87 -5.59 20.37
C ILE A 303 3.15 -7.02 19.96
N ASP A 304 4.33 -7.27 19.38
CA ASP A 304 4.70 -8.60 18.91
C ASP A 304 4.80 -9.60 20.06
N GLY A 305 4.01 -10.67 19.99
CA GLY A 305 4.01 -11.75 20.98
C GLY A 305 5.30 -12.54 21.01
N GLU A 306 5.99 -12.66 19.87
CA GLU A 306 7.30 -13.32 19.78
C GLU A 306 8.39 -12.47 20.43
N ALA A 307 8.36 -11.14 20.21
CA ALA A 307 9.25 -10.23 20.93
C ALA A 307 9.03 -10.29 22.45
N ALA A 308 7.77 -10.29 22.89
CA ALA A 308 7.44 -10.40 24.31
C ALA A 308 7.91 -11.74 24.91
N THR A 309 7.85 -12.84 24.13
CA THR A 309 8.36 -14.15 24.54
C THR A 309 9.90 -14.16 24.58
N GLY A 310 10.55 -13.57 23.59
CA GLY A 310 12.00 -13.44 23.57
C GLY A 310 12.54 -12.60 24.74
N LEU A 311 11.84 -11.51 25.10
CA LEU A 311 12.20 -10.70 26.27
C LEU A 311 12.02 -11.47 27.59
N ASP A 312 10.94 -12.26 27.71
CA ASP A 312 10.73 -13.13 28.88
C ASP A 312 11.87 -14.17 29.02
N GLN A 313 12.24 -14.81 27.93
CA GLN A 313 13.36 -15.77 27.89
C GLN A 313 14.70 -15.11 28.24
N ARG A 314 14.99 -13.93 27.66
CA ARG A 314 16.21 -13.19 27.90
C ARG A 314 16.43 -12.86 29.38
N PHE A 315 15.38 -12.45 30.06
CA PHE A 315 15.45 -12.03 31.47
C PHE A 315 15.03 -13.13 32.45
N GLY A 316 14.82 -14.36 31.96
CA GLY A 316 14.42 -15.50 32.81
C GLY A 316 13.11 -15.24 33.57
N GLY A 317 12.19 -14.48 33.00
CA GLY A 317 10.92 -14.09 33.62
C GLY A 317 11.01 -12.90 34.56
N ASP A 318 12.20 -12.43 34.94
CA ASP A 318 12.37 -11.26 35.82
C ASP A 318 12.29 -9.94 35.04
N VAL A 319 11.15 -9.74 34.39
CA VAL A 319 10.86 -8.59 33.56
C VAL A 319 9.39 -8.17 33.63
N ALA A 320 9.14 -6.88 33.60
CA ALA A 320 7.82 -6.30 33.37
C ALA A 320 7.76 -5.63 32.00
N LEU A 321 6.73 -5.93 31.21
CA LEU A 321 6.44 -5.31 29.94
C LEU A 321 5.21 -4.40 30.10
N VAL A 322 5.30 -3.15 29.69
CA VAL A 322 4.17 -2.20 29.77
C VAL A 322 3.92 -1.48 28.46
N GLY A 323 2.66 -1.47 28.01
CA GLY A 323 2.23 -0.78 26.79
C GLY A 323 0.90 -0.06 26.95
N VAL A 324 0.74 1.07 26.24
CA VAL A 324 -0.49 1.87 26.21
C VAL A 324 -0.92 2.03 24.75
N GLN A 325 -2.16 1.65 24.47
CA GLN A 325 -2.75 1.79 23.14
C GLN A 325 -3.09 3.26 22.87
N TYR A 326 -2.72 3.75 21.69
CA TYR A 326 -2.98 5.13 21.27
C TYR A 326 -3.91 5.24 20.05
N SER A 327 -4.14 4.13 19.31
CA SER A 327 -5.03 4.07 18.16
C SER A 327 -5.60 2.66 18.00
N ASP A 328 -6.70 2.53 17.29
CA ASP A 328 -7.28 1.26 16.83
C ASP A 328 -7.18 1.08 15.30
N ALA A 329 -6.67 2.10 14.61
CA ALA A 329 -6.49 2.07 13.16
C ALA A 329 -5.26 1.21 12.77
N PRO A 330 -5.27 0.60 11.57
CA PRO A 330 -4.10 -0.10 11.03
C PRO A 330 -2.84 0.78 11.04
N SER A 331 -1.67 0.18 11.23
CA SER A 331 -0.40 0.91 11.37
C SER A 331 -0.12 1.86 10.21
N TRP A 332 -0.44 1.47 8.96
CA TRP A 332 -0.24 2.33 7.80
C TRP A 332 -1.15 3.58 7.81
N VAL A 333 -2.39 3.46 8.30
CA VAL A 333 -3.32 4.61 8.45
C VAL A 333 -2.77 5.56 9.50
N THR A 334 -2.36 5.02 10.64
CA THR A 334 -1.78 5.81 11.73
C THR A 334 -0.44 6.45 11.32
N PHE A 335 0.39 5.74 10.55
CA PHE A 335 1.62 6.29 10.00
C PHE A 335 1.38 7.49 9.09
N MET A 336 0.34 7.44 8.26
CA MET A 336 0.01 8.52 7.31
C MET A 336 -0.72 9.70 7.96
N PHE A 337 -1.59 9.45 8.96
CA PHE A 337 -2.56 10.44 9.43
C PHE A 337 -2.55 10.67 10.96
N GLY A 338 -1.85 9.86 11.74
CA GLY A 338 -1.90 9.88 13.20
C GLY A 338 -0.55 9.64 13.89
N ARG A 339 0.58 9.88 13.22
CA ARG A 339 1.93 9.65 13.76
C ARG A 339 2.17 10.33 15.11
N ALA A 340 1.70 11.57 15.27
CA ALA A 340 1.85 12.33 16.48
C ALA A 340 1.26 11.62 17.73
N ALA A 341 0.18 10.85 17.57
CA ALA A 341 -0.40 10.10 18.69
C ALA A 341 0.52 8.98 19.20
N ALA A 342 1.28 8.34 18.31
CA ALA A 342 2.28 7.33 18.67
C ALA A 342 3.41 7.96 19.48
N GLU A 343 3.92 9.11 19.02
CA GLU A 343 5.00 9.86 19.66
C GLU A 343 4.58 10.39 21.04
N GLU A 344 3.40 10.99 21.12
CA GLU A 344 2.86 11.53 22.37
C GLU A 344 2.64 10.42 23.42
N SER A 345 2.05 9.29 23.00
CA SER A 345 1.83 8.14 23.88
C SER A 345 3.14 7.53 24.40
N ALA A 346 4.13 7.39 23.51
CA ALA A 346 5.43 6.85 23.89
C ALA A 346 6.15 7.74 24.90
N ARG A 347 6.19 9.07 24.66
CA ARG A 347 6.79 10.04 25.61
C ARG A 347 6.07 10.07 26.94
N ALA A 348 4.72 10.09 26.94
CA ALA A 348 3.93 10.12 28.15
C ALA A 348 4.15 8.88 29.00
N LEU A 349 4.09 7.68 28.41
CA LEU A 349 4.32 6.42 29.13
C LEU A 349 5.74 6.35 29.69
N PHE A 350 6.75 6.59 28.84
CA PHE A 350 8.15 6.49 29.26
C PHE A 350 8.46 7.46 30.40
N THR A 351 8.05 8.74 30.28
CA THR A 351 8.29 9.75 31.29
C THR A 351 7.60 9.40 32.63
N ALA A 352 6.36 8.90 32.58
CA ALA A 352 5.66 8.48 33.81
C ALA A 352 6.32 7.27 34.47
N VAL A 353 6.79 6.30 33.69
CA VAL A 353 7.54 5.14 34.21
C VAL A 353 8.86 5.60 34.81
N GLU A 354 9.66 6.40 34.09
CA GLU A 354 10.93 6.95 34.55
C GLU A 354 10.78 7.73 35.88
N GLN A 355 9.79 8.60 35.98
CA GLN A 355 9.47 9.34 37.19
C GLN A 355 9.08 8.40 38.35
N ARG A 356 8.28 7.37 38.06
CA ARG A 356 7.85 6.44 39.11
C ARG A 356 8.98 5.57 39.65
N ILE A 357 9.82 5.03 38.75
CA ILE A 357 10.94 4.19 39.19
C ILE A 357 12.03 4.98 39.92
N SER A 358 12.24 6.27 39.60
CA SER A 358 13.21 7.13 40.28
C SER A 358 12.92 7.34 41.78
N THR A 359 11.68 7.06 42.23
CA THR A 359 11.28 7.15 43.65
C THR A 359 11.47 5.86 44.41
N LEU A 360 11.88 4.77 43.73
CA LEU A 360 12.04 3.46 44.34
C LEU A 360 13.43 3.30 44.98
N PRO A 361 13.56 2.59 46.09
CA PRO A 361 14.86 2.32 46.70
C PRO A 361 15.74 1.40 45.84
N HIS A 362 15.12 0.52 45.06
CA HIS A 362 15.78 -0.38 44.12
C HIS A 362 15.07 -0.28 42.73
N PRO A 363 15.44 0.71 41.89
CA PRO A 363 14.77 0.91 40.62
C PRO A 363 15.10 -0.21 39.63
N PRO A 364 14.10 -0.73 38.89
CA PRO A 364 14.38 -1.65 37.79
C PRO A 364 15.20 -0.96 36.67
N LYS A 365 15.94 -1.75 35.92
CA LYS A 365 16.58 -1.27 34.69
C LYS A 365 15.53 -0.98 33.64
N LEU A 366 15.52 0.24 33.08
CA LEU A 366 14.52 0.69 32.13
C LEU A 366 14.99 0.51 30.68
N TYR A 367 14.22 -0.25 29.93
CA TYR A 367 14.43 -0.52 28.52
C TYR A 367 13.27 0.03 27.68
N VAL A 368 13.51 0.21 26.37
CA VAL A 368 12.44 0.54 25.41
C VAL A 368 12.46 -0.46 24.27
N TYR A 369 11.28 -0.89 23.85
CA TYR A 369 11.07 -1.71 22.68
C TYR A 369 10.00 -1.09 21.78
N GLY A 370 10.27 -1.03 20.50
CA GLY A 370 9.29 -0.65 19.48
C GLY A 370 9.55 -1.35 18.15
N GLN A 371 8.48 -1.75 17.47
CA GLN A 371 8.51 -2.31 16.12
C GLN A 371 7.75 -1.41 15.18
N SER A 372 8.26 -1.22 13.95
CA SER A 372 7.58 -0.45 12.91
C SER A 372 7.26 0.98 13.39
N LEU A 373 5.98 1.38 13.32
CA LEU A 373 5.50 2.66 13.87
C LEU A 373 5.80 2.79 15.37
N GLY A 374 5.85 1.67 16.12
CA GLY A 374 6.28 1.67 17.52
C GLY A 374 7.76 2.04 17.69
N ALA A 375 8.63 1.65 16.77
CA ALA A 375 10.03 2.09 16.76
C ALA A 375 10.13 3.62 16.52
N LEU A 376 9.35 4.15 15.61
CA LEU A 376 9.30 5.59 15.34
C LEU A 376 8.74 6.37 16.54
N GLY A 377 7.65 5.90 17.14
CA GLY A 377 7.08 6.49 18.34
C GLY A 377 8.05 6.44 19.53
N GLY A 378 8.70 5.28 19.75
CA GLY A 378 9.70 5.09 20.79
C GLY A 378 10.94 5.96 20.58
N ASN A 379 11.43 6.07 19.35
CA ASN A 379 12.56 6.93 19.01
C ASN A 379 12.30 8.41 19.39
N SER A 380 11.07 8.87 19.27
CA SER A 380 10.68 10.25 19.61
C SER A 380 10.72 10.59 21.11
N ILE A 381 10.90 9.59 21.97
CA ILE A 381 11.11 9.79 23.41
C ILE A 381 12.38 10.63 23.66
N PHE A 382 13.37 10.44 22.80
CA PHE A 382 14.70 11.02 22.93
C PHE A 382 14.94 12.03 21.80
N ALA A 383 15.58 13.15 22.13
CA ALA A 383 15.95 14.15 21.13
C ALA A 383 17.30 13.84 20.47
N THR A 384 18.15 13.02 21.11
CA THR A 384 19.49 12.67 20.62
C THR A 384 19.88 11.25 21.08
N ASP A 385 20.87 10.65 20.39
CA ASP A 385 21.51 9.39 20.79
C ASP A 385 22.00 9.46 22.24
N ALA A 386 22.68 10.55 22.61
CA ALA A 386 23.21 10.73 23.97
C ALA A 386 22.10 10.84 25.04
N GLU A 387 20.94 11.36 24.72
CA GLU A 387 19.81 11.36 25.63
C GLU A 387 19.24 9.96 25.80
N GLN A 388 19.10 9.22 24.69
CA GLN A 388 18.69 7.82 24.70
C GLN A 388 19.57 6.97 25.63
N ASP A 389 20.89 7.09 25.48
CA ASP A 389 21.87 6.30 26.24
C ASP A 389 21.90 6.68 27.75
N ARG A 390 21.52 7.90 28.10
CA ARG A 390 21.42 8.31 29.51
C ARG A 390 20.14 7.88 30.18
N ARG A 391 19.01 7.82 29.45
CA ARG A 391 17.67 7.62 30.04
C ARG A 391 17.17 6.19 29.96
N ALA A 392 17.65 5.43 29.00
CA ALA A 392 17.32 4.02 28.86
C ALA A 392 18.58 3.15 29.03
N CYS A 393 18.43 2.01 29.71
CA CYS A 393 19.52 1.04 29.83
C CYS A 393 19.93 0.51 28.43
N ALA A 394 18.95 0.12 27.62
CA ALA A 394 19.09 -0.15 26.21
C ALA A 394 17.76 -0.01 25.49
N VAL A 395 17.80 0.17 24.19
CA VAL A 395 16.63 0.23 23.33
C VAL A 395 16.73 -0.77 22.18
N LEU A 396 15.58 -1.26 21.72
CA LEU A 396 15.48 -2.14 20.57
C LEU A 396 14.46 -1.59 19.58
N TRP A 397 14.93 -1.25 18.40
CA TRP A 397 14.10 -0.80 17.28
C TRP A 397 14.03 -1.90 16.22
N ALA A 398 12.86 -2.53 16.07
CA ALA A 398 12.63 -3.56 15.06
C ALA A 398 11.91 -2.99 13.84
N GLY A 399 12.49 -3.13 12.65
CA GLY A 399 11.92 -2.64 11.39
C GLY A 399 11.55 -1.16 11.41
N PRO A 400 12.44 -0.25 11.82
CA PRO A 400 12.10 1.16 11.90
C PRO A 400 11.86 1.73 10.48
N PRO A 401 10.77 2.51 10.27
CA PRO A 401 10.48 3.11 8.97
C PRO A 401 11.64 3.96 8.45
N ALA A 402 12.00 3.77 7.19
CA ALA A 402 13.13 4.45 6.54
C ALA A 402 14.49 4.20 7.21
N ASN A 403 14.58 3.28 8.17
CA ASN A 403 15.76 3.06 9.02
C ASN A 403 16.25 4.35 9.72
N ASP A 404 15.30 5.24 10.03
CA ASP A 404 15.53 6.57 10.58
C ASP A 404 15.19 6.61 12.08
N VAL A 405 16.17 6.21 12.89
CA VAL A 405 16.09 6.18 14.36
C VAL A 405 17.45 6.51 14.97
N HIS A 406 17.44 6.93 16.23
CA HIS A 406 18.63 7.08 17.05
C HIS A 406 19.38 5.77 17.17
N ARG A 407 20.70 5.81 16.99
CA ARG A 407 21.55 4.62 16.95
C ARG A 407 22.36 4.41 18.21
N GLY A 408 22.83 5.43 18.90
CA GLY A 408 23.57 5.34 20.16
C GLY A 408 23.77 3.91 20.68
N GLY A 409 23.40 3.61 21.92
CA GLY A 409 23.34 2.25 22.48
C GLY A 409 22.13 1.39 22.00
N ALA A 410 21.49 1.76 20.88
CA ALA A 410 20.35 1.03 20.34
C ALA A 410 20.78 -0.24 19.60
N THR A 411 20.02 -1.32 19.79
CA THR A 411 19.99 -2.44 18.87
C THR A 411 18.94 -2.18 17.79
N ILE A 412 19.34 -2.25 16.53
CA ILE A 412 18.43 -2.11 15.39
C ILE A 412 18.32 -3.46 14.70
N LEU A 413 17.12 -4.03 14.71
CA LEU A 413 16.79 -5.21 13.92
C LEU A 413 16.04 -4.77 12.67
N ALA A 414 16.71 -4.85 11.53
CA ALA A 414 16.15 -4.47 10.25
C ALA A 414 16.55 -5.51 9.20
N ASN A 415 15.56 -6.19 8.62
CA ASN A 415 15.80 -7.12 7.52
C ASN A 415 16.11 -6.33 6.24
N ALA A 416 17.07 -6.77 5.45
CA ALA A 416 17.41 -6.13 4.19
C ALA A 416 16.28 -6.25 3.14
N SER A 417 15.37 -7.21 3.30
CA SER A 417 14.16 -7.36 2.48
C SER A 417 12.94 -6.60 2.99
N ASP A 418 13.04 -5.90 4.12
CA ASP A 418 11.91 -5.20 4.74
C ASP A 418 11.54 -3.92 3.96
N PRO A 419 10.37 -3.85 3.28
CA PRO A 419 9.99 -2.66 2.53
C PRO A 419 9.70 -1.45 3.43
N VAL A 420 9.38 -1.64 4.71
CA VAL A 420 9.17 -0.53 5.67
C VAL A 420 10.50 0.17 5.97
N VAL A 421 11.57 -0.59 6.10
CA VAL A 421 12.94 -0.09 6.32
C VAL A 421 13.46 0.68 5.09
N HIS A 422 13.09 0.25 3.90
CA HIS A 422 13.49 0.90 2.65
C HIS A 422 12.69 2.17 2.34
N TRP A 423 11.40 2.18 2.71
CA TRP A 423 10.47 3.15 2.17
C TRP A 423 10.61 4.54 2.81
N SER A 424 10.92 5.50 1.97
CA SER A 424 10.82 6.93 2.26
C SER A 424 10.54 7.71 0.98
N PRO A 425 10.04 8.95 1.03
CA PRO A 425 9.90 9.79 -0.15
C PRO A 425 11.23 10.03 -0.88
N SER A 426 12.36 10.03 -0.16
CA SER A 426 13.70 10.21 -0.75
C SER A 426 14.09 9.06 -1.68
N LEU A 427 13.46 7.88 -1.57
CA LEU A 427 13.70 6.73 -2.44
C LEU A 427 13.42 7.04 -3.93
N LEU A 428 12.69 8.12 -4.21
CA LEU A 428 12.48 8.62 -5.58
C LEU A 428 13.80 9.05 -6.26
N TRP A 429 14.79 9.55 -5.49
CA TRP A 429 16.02 10.15 -6.02
C TRP A 429 17.31 9.73 -5.30
N SER A 430 17.22 9.01 -4.18
CA SER A 430 18.38 8.50 -3.44
C SER A 430 18.16 7.06 -2.97
N PRO A 431 19.24 6.24 -2.84
CA PRO A 431 19.12 4.88 -2.33
C PRO A 431 18.66 4.87 -0.87
N PRO A 432 18.07 3.73 -0.39
CA PRO A 432 17.66 3.59 0.99
C PRO A 432 18.86 3.51 1.93
N ASN A 433 18.66 3.90 3.19
CA ASN A 433 19.66 3.67 4.24
C ASN A 433 19.56 2.23 4.75
N LEU A 434 20.53 1.39 4.39
CA LEU A 434 20.61 0.00 4.81
C LEU A 434 21.71 -0.25 5.86
N THR A 435 22.20 0.79 6.54
CA THR A 435 23.21 0.65 7.57
C THR A 435 22.71 -0.24 8.71
N GLY A 436 23.44 -1.30 9.00
CA GLY A 436 23.10 -2.25 10.08
C GLY A 436 21.92 -3.16 9.78
N THR A 437 21.43 -3.22 8.53
CA THR A 437 20.41 -4.22 8.16
C THR A 437 21.00 -5.61 8.10
N ARG A 438 20.19 -6.62 8.49
CA ARG A 438 20.53 -8.04 8.39
C ARG A 438 20.29 -8.54 6.97
N PRO A 439 21.27 -9.18 6.31
CA PRO A 439 21.06 -9.76 4.97
C PRO A 439 20.23 -11.04 5.12
N ASP A 440 18.95 -10.96 4.80
CA ASP A 440 17.99 -12.06 4.90
C ASP A 440 17.54 -12.57 3.53
N ALA A 441 17.63 -11.72 2.50
CA ALA A 441 17.29 -12.04 1.12
C ALA A 441 18.05 -11.14 0.14
N PRO A 442 18.07 -11.47 -1.16
CA PRO A 442 18.66 -10.61 -2.18
C PRO A 442 17.96 -9.25 -2.25
N VAL A 443 18.74 -8.16 -2.24
CA VAL A 443 18.24 -6.78 -2.37
C VAL A 443 18.42 -6.30 -3.81
N PRO A 444 17.40 -5.71 -4.44
CA PRO A 444 17.52 -5.19 -5.79
C PRO A 444 18.40 -3.94 -5.83
N GLN A 445 19.09 -3.75 -6.94
CA GLN A 445 19.79 -2.49 -7.20
C GLN A 445 18.79 -1.33 -7.23
N TRP A 446 19.13 -0.23 -6.54
CA TRP A 446 18.29 0.94 -6.54
C TRP A 446 18.25 1.62 -7.92
N LEU A 447 17.04 1.98 -8.35
CA LEU A 447 16.76 2.72 -9.58
C LEU A 447 15.84 3.91 -9.26
N PRO A 448 16.19 5.14 -9.68
CA PRO A 448 15.36 6.33 -9.42
C PRO A 448 13.90 6.11 -9.82
N MET A 449 12.97 6.59 -9.01
CA MET A 449 11.52 6.46 -9.15
C MET A 449 11.01 5.00 -9.16
N LEU A 450 11.69 4.08 -9.83
CA LEU A 450 11.26 2.70 -9.98
C LEU A 450 11.33 1.94 -8.65
N SER A 451 12.42 2.10 -7.90
CA SER A 451 12.55 1.49 -6.57
C SER A 451 11.48 2.00 -5.60
N PHE A 452 11.11 3.29 -5.66
CA PHE A 452 10.00 3.82 -4.86
C PHE A 452 8.67 3.13 -5.19
N LEU A 453 8.35 2.96 -6.48
CA LEU A 453 7.12 2.29 -6.92
C LEU A 453 7.11 0.81 -6.52
N GLN A 454 8.22 0.11 -6.69
CA GLN A 454 8.36 -1.30 -6.34
C GLN A 454 8.25 -1.51 -4.82
N THR A 455 8.99 -0.73 -4.02
CA THR A 455 8.93 -0.79 -2.56
C THR A 455 7.54 -0.41 -2.03
N SER A 456 6.88 0.59 -2.63
CA SER A 456 5.50 0.95 -2.26
C SER A 456 4.51 -0.18 -2.53
N ALA A 457 4.71 -0.96 -3.59
CA ALA A 457 3.91 -2.16 -3.85
C ALA A 457 4.20 -3.27 -2.83
N ASP A 458 5.47 -3.46 -2.45
CA ASP A 458 5.88 -4.48 -1.48
C ASP A 458 5.42 -4.15 -0.05
N LEU A 459 5.19 -2.87 0.31
CA LEU A 459 4.58 -2.49 1.59
C LEU A 459 3.23 -3.17 1.83
N LEU A 460 2.45 -3.42 0.77
CA LEU A 460 1.14 -4.08 0.89
C LEU A 460 1.27 -5.56 1.31
N ALA A 461 2.41 -6.17 1.08
CA ALA A 461 2.73 -7.56 1.40
C ALA A 461 3.82 -7.69 2.48
N ALA A 462 4.15 -6.61 3.20
CA ALA A 462 5.26 -6.57 4.15
C ALA A 462 5.13 -7.63 5.27
N LEU A 463 3.91 -7.96 5.67
CA LEU A 463 3.59 -8.95 6.69
C LEU A 463 3.32 -10.37 6.12
N ASP A 464 3.32 -10.55 4.81
CA ASP A 464 3.08 -11.85 4.17
C ASP A 464 4.36 -12.68 4.05
N ALA A 465 5.53 -12.08 4.30
CA ALA A 465 6.80 -12.78 4.30
C ALA A 465 6.88 -13.83 5.43
N PRO A 466 7.65 -14.93 5.28
CA PRO A 466 7.94 -15.85 6.36
C PRO A 466 8.63 -15.15 7.54
N ALA A 467 8.56 -15.77 8.74
CA ALA A 467 9.25 -15.26 9.92
C ALA A 467 10.75 -15.09 9.67
N GLY A 468 11.34 -13.99 10.11
CA GLY A 468 12.75 -13.65 9.87
C GLY A 468 13.02 -12.91 8.55
N HIS A 469 11.99 -12.70 7.71
CA HIS A 469 12.09 -11.99 6.43
C HIS A 469 11.06 -10.87 6.33
N GLY A 470 11.31 -9.89 5.45
CA GLY A 470 10.43 -8.75 5.30
C GLY A 470 10.22 -8.04 6.63
N HIS A 471 8.99 -7.63 6.91
CA HIS A 471 8.62 -6.94 8.15
C HIS A 471 8.19 -7.91 9.28
N ARG A 472 8.56 -9.19 9.19
CA ARG A 472 8.27 -10.21 10.22
C ARG A 472 9.56 -10.64 10.94
N TYR A 473 9.68 -10.19 12.18
CA TYR A 473 10.77 -10.52 13.09
C TYR A 473 10.33 -11.66 14.01
N GLY A 474 11.28 -12.47 14.48
CA GLY A 474 10.99 -13.63 15.33
C GLY A 474 11.26 -13.35 16.81
N THR A 475 11.36 -14.42 17.62
CA THR A 475 11.71 -14.37 19.06
C THR A 475 13.13 -13.84 19.32
N ASP A 476 13.99 -13.85 18.31
CA ASP A 476 15.34 -13.27 18.34
C ASP A 476 15.33 -11.77 18.70
N GLN A 477 14.22 -11.05 18.49
CA GLN A 477 14.04 -9.67 18.91
C GLN A 477 14.35 -9.48 20.41
N GLY A 478 13.75 -10.32 21.27
CA GLY A 478 13.99 -10.24 22.69
C GLY A 478 15.46 -10.49 23.06
N GLY A 479 16.09 -11.49 22.45
CA GLY A 479 17.50 -11.82 22.63
C GLY A 479 18.46 -10.74 22.16
N ALA A 480 18.08 -9.96 21.16
CA ALA A 480 18.88 -8.89 20.58
C ALA A 480 18.91 -7.59 21.41
N LEU A 481 17.98 -7.41 22.36
CA LEU A 481 17.98 -6.21 23.22
C LEU A 481 19.31 -6.10 23.98
N GLY A 482 19.98 -4.97 23.92
CA GLY A 482 21.24 -4.69 24.60
C GLY A 482 21.14 -4.86 26.14
N SER A 483 22.27 -4.79 26.81
CA SER A 483 22.37 -4.74 28.28
C SER A 483 23.15 -3.50 28.70
N CYS A 484 22.88 -2.95 29.89
CA CYS A 484 23.69 -1.93 30.53
C CYS A 484 24.80 -2.52 31.41
#